data_1a71dbbbf6e664985f0805d05cca1b57
#
_entry.id   1a71dbbbf6e664985f0805d05cca1b57
#
_cell.length_a   1.000
_cell.length_b   1.000
_cell.length_c   1.000
_cell.angle_alpha   90.00
_cell.angle_beta   90.00
_cell.angle_gamma   90.00
#
_symmetry.space_group_name_H-M   'P 1'
#
loop_
_entity.id
_entity.type
_entity.pdbx_description
1 polymer ?
#
loop_
_entity_poly.entity_id
_entity_poly.type
_entity_poly.pdbx_seq_one_letter_code
_entity_poly.pdbx_strand_id
1 'polypeptide(L)'
;MAKEGDDYKPYARDPETLARMWALPGTKGLEHRIGGLEKVNVTGEISYVPENHQIMTDLRDAKVAKIADSIPQQEIFGNQDGGDLLVVGWGGTYGHLY
;
A
#
# COMPACT_ATOMS: atom_id res chain seq x y z
N MET A 1 4.27 15.47 -0.50
CA MET A 1 3.01 15.94 -1.08
C MET A 1 3.26 16.70 -2.35
N ALA A 2 2.47 16.47 -3.40
CA ALA A 2 2.53 17.22 -4.65
C ALA A 2 1.98 18.64 -4.47
N LYS A 3 2.52 19.58 -5.21
CA LYS A 3 2.16 21.00 -5.16
C LYS A 3 1.72 21.49 -6.54
N GLU A 4 1.02 22.62 -6.57
CA GLU A 4 0.69 23.31 -7.83
C GLU A 4 1.94 23.55 -8.66
N GLY A 5 1.90 23.19 -9.95
CA GLY A 5 3.00 23.30 -10.89
C GLY A 5 3.92 22.09 -11.00
N ASP A 6 3.76 21.07 -10.15
CA ASP A 6 4.52 19.82 -10.28
C ASP A 6 4.06 19.02 -11.51
N ASP A 7 4.99 18.29 -12.18
CA ASP A 7 4.66 17.24 -13.16
C ASP A 7 4.13 16.01 -12.40
N TYR A 8 2.88 16.13 -11.93
CA TYR A 8 2.28 15.15 -11.07
C TYR A 8 1.84 13.90 -11.84
N LYS A 9 2.36 12.77 -11.44
CA LYS A 9 1.98 11.46 -11.94
C LYS A 9 1.38 10.63 -10.80
N PRO A 10 0.05 10.39 -10.81
CA PRO A 10 -0.68 9.83 -9.65
C PRO A 10 -0.20 8.46 -9.21
N TYR A 11 0.43 7.69 -10.09
CA TYR A 11 0.93 6.35 -9.81
C TYR A 11 2.47 6.24 -9.85
N ALA A 12 3.18 7.36 -9.96
CA ALA A 12 4.61 7.39 -9.68
C ALA A 12 4.85 7.04 -8.20
N ARG A 13 5.83 6.21 -7.95
CA ARG A 13 6.13 5.67 -6.62
C ARG A 13 7.54 6.06 -6.20
N ASP A 14 7.68 6.27 -4.92
CA ASP A 14 8.97 6.36 -4.27
C ASP A 14 9.71 5.01 -4.43
N PRO A 15 10.97 5.00 -4.87
CA PRO A 15 11.69 3.76 -5.17
C PRO A 15 11.99 2.90 -3.93
N GLU A 16 12.07 3.50 -2.76
CA GLU A 16 12.37 2.79 -1.52
C GLU A 16 11.12 2.21 -0.87
N THR A 17 10.07 3.01 -0.75
CA THR A 17 8.85 2.66 -0.01
C THR A 17 7.71 2.16 -0.89
N LEU A 18 7.80 2.37 -2.21
CA LEU A 18 6.71 2.20 -3.19
C LEU A 18 5.44 3.01 -2.87
N ALA A 19 5.54 3.98 -1.97
CA ALA A 19 4.47 4.91 -1.68
C ALA A 19 4.26 5.90 -2.83
N ARG A 20 3.01 6.28 -3.06
CA ARG A 20 2.66 7.32 -4.03
C ARG A 20 2.63 8.68 -3.36
N MET A 21 2.97 9.71 -4.13
CA MET A 21 2.85 11.09 -3.66
C MET A 21 1.38 11.49 -3.56
N TRP A 22 1.02 12.15 -2.49
CA TRP A 22 -0.33 12.63 -2.27
C TRP A 22 -0.56 13.96 -2.99
N ALA A 23 -1.73 14.08 -3.62
CA ALA A 23 -2.30 15.33 -4.07
C ALA A 23 -3.48 15.70 -3.18
N LEU A 24 -3.49 16.90 -2.63
CA LEU A 24 -4.65 17.38 -1.88
C LEU A 24 -5.78 17.74 -2.84
N PRO A 25 -7.02 17.31 -2.56
CA PRO A 25 -8.18 17.72 -3.34
C PRO A 25 -8.27 19.25 -3.45
N GLY A 26 -8.54 19.74 -4.66
CA GLY A 26 -8.61 21.16 -4.96
C GLY A 26 -7.28 21.83 -5.32
N THR A 27 -6.15 21.12 -5.29
CA THR A 27 -4.89 21.67 -5.81
C THR A 27 -4.93 21.72 -7.32
N LYS A 28 -4.81 22.93 -7.87
CA LYS A 28 -4.89 23.21 -9.30
C LYS A 28 -3.76 22.50 -10.05
N GLY A 29 -4.12 21.85 -11.18
CA GLY A 29 -3.18 21.14 -12.05
C GLY A 29 -2.82 19.73 -11.55
N LEU A 30 -3.39 19.26 -10.42
CA LEU A 30 -3.19 17.91 -9.91
C LEU A 30 -4.44 17.02 -10.07
N GLU A 31 -5.38 17.45 -10.88
CA GLU A 31 -6.61 16.70 -11.15
C GLU A 31 -6.27 15.36 -11.84
N HIS A 32 -6.81 14.28 -11.31
CA HIS A 32 -6.53 12.94 -11.84
C HIS A 32 -7.72 11.99 -11.59
N ARG A 33 -7.72 10.84 -12.25
CA ARG A 33 -8.77 9.84 -12.12
C ARG A 33 -8.59 9.03 -10.82
N ILE A 34 -9.66 8.94 -10.01
CA ILE A 34 -9.67 8.25 -8.72
C ILE A 34 -10.70 7.12 -8.64
N GLY A 35 -11.49 6.89 -9.70
CA GLY A 35 -12.50 5.82 -9.75
C GLY A 35 -11.89 4.42 -9.64
N GLY A 36 -12.75 3.39 -9.48
CA GLY A 36 -12.35 2.00 -9.19
C GLY A 36 -11.73 1.21 -10.35
N LEU A 37 -11.67 1.78 -11.55
CA LEU A 37 -11.05 1.09 -12.70
C LEU A 37 -9.52 1.04 -12.56
N GLU A 38 -8.91 0.01 -13.14
CA GLU A 38 -7.45 -0.13 -13.18
C GLU A 38 -6.81 1.06 -13.91
N LYS A 39 -5.65 1.47 -13.44
CA LYS A 39 -4.91 2.62 -13.97
C LYS A 39 -3.59 2.17 -14.60
N VAL A 40 -3.17 2.93 -15.60
CA VAL A 40 -1.81 2.79 -16.16
C VAL A 40 -0.79 3.10 -15.08
N ASN A 41 0.22 2.24 -14.94
CA ASN A 41 1.34 2.49 -14.04
C ASN A 41 1.98 3.85 -14.35
N VAL A 42 2.34 4.60 -13.33
CA VAL A 42 2.92 5.94 -13.35
C VAL A 42 1.90 7.02 -13.76
N THR A 43 1.30 6.97 -14.94
CA THR A 43 0.48 8.07 -15.49
C THR A 43 -0.93 8.15 -14.90
N GLY A 44 -1.52 7.02 -14.51
CA GLY A 44 -2.82 6.99 -13.86
C GLY A 44 -4.03 7.09 -14.79
N GLU A 45 -3.85 6.92 -16.09
CA GLU A 45 -4.94 6.79 -17.05
C GLU A 45 -5.66 5.44 -16.89
N ILE A 46 -6.89 5.32 -17.38
CA ILE A 46 -7.63 4.05 -17.34
C ILE A 46 -6.94 3.03 -18.25
N SER A 47 -6.76 1.81 -17.75
CA SER A 47 -6.13 0.71 -18.47
C SER A 47 -6.99 -0.54 -18.47
N TYR A 48 -7.05 -1.19 -19.63
CA TYR A 48 -7.60 -2.53 -19.83
C TYR A 48 -6.54 -3.53 -20.31
N VAL A 49 -5.27 -3.15 -20.21
CA VAL A 49 -4.14 -3.97 -20.67
C VAL A 49 -3.76 -4.98 -19.59
N PRO A 50 -3.80 -6.30 -19.88
CA PRO A 50 -3.53 -7.34 -18.87
C PRO A 50 -2.14 -7.26 -18.25
N GLU A 51 -1.13 -6.93 -19.03
CA GLU A 51 0.26 -6.78 -18.57
C GLU A 51 0.39 -5.64 -17.56
N ASN A 52 -0.30 -4.52 -17.80
CA ASN A 52 -0.35 -3.43 -16.84
C ASN A 52 -1.05 -3.84 -15.53
N HIS A 53 -2.12 -4.62 -15.62
CA HIS A 53 -2.80 -5.15 -14.43
C HIS A 53 -1.87 -6.02 -13.60
N GLN A 54 -1.07 -6.90 -14.23
CA GLN A 54 -0.08 -7.71 -13.52
C GLN A 54 0.96 -6.83 -12.83
N ILE A 55 1.54 -5.86 -13.53
CA ILE A 55 2.50 -4.90 -12.96
C ILE A 55 1.91 -4.17 -11.74
N MET A 56 0.66 -3.71 -11.86
CA MET A 56 0.00 -2.99 -10.76
C MET A 56 -0.28 -3.89 -9.57
N THR A 57 -0.57 -5.17 -9.80
CA THR A 57 -0.77 -6.18 -8.75
C THR A 57 0.54 -6.45 -8.02
N ASP A 58 1.61 -6.70 -8.75
CA ASP A 58 2.95 -6.96 -8.20
C ASP A 58 3.47 -5.77 -7.38
N LEU A 59 3.25 -4.55 -7.85
CA LEU A 59 3.64 -3.33 -7.14
C LEU A 59 2.85 -3.12 -5.84
N ARG A 60 1.57 -3.49 -5.81
CA ARG A 60 0.75 -3.44 -4.59
C ARG A 60 1.24 -4.47 -3.57
N ASP A 61 1.50 -5.68 -4.00
CA ASP A 61 2.03 -6.75 -3.15
C ASP A 61 3.41 -6.38 -2.59
N ALA A 62 4.33 -5.97 -3.44
CA ALA A 62 5.66 -5.53 -3.03
C ALA A 62 5.63 -4.35 -2.04
N LYS A 63 4.71 -3.40 -2.23
CA LYS A 63 4.54 -2.29 -1.29
C LYS A 63 4.10 -2.78 0.10
N VAL A 64 3.17 -3.71 0.17
CA VAL A 64 2.71 -4.28 1.44
C VAL A 64 3.84 -5.08 2.10
N ALA A 65 4.57 -5.90 1.33
CA ALA A 65 5.71 -6.64 1.84
C ALA A 65 6.79 -5.73 2.46
N LYS A 66 7.10 -4.60 1.84
CA LYS A 66 8.07 -3.62 2.37
C LYS A 66 7.67 -2.99 3.72
N ILE A 67 6.39 -2.99 4.08
CA ILE A 67 5.95 -2.46 5.38
C ILE A 67 6.58 -3.27 6.52
N ALA A 68 6.83 -4.57 6.34
CA ALA A 68 7.46 -5.42 7.33
C ALA A 68 8.82 -4.89 7.80
N ASP A 69 9.57 -4.20 6.93
CA ASP A 69 10.89 -3.64 7.24
C ASP A 69 10.82 -2.43 8.19
N SER A 70 9.64 -1.83 8.34
CA SER A 70 9.42 -0.59 9.08
C SER A 70 8.58 -0.73 10.35
N ILE A 71 8.03 -1.92 10.60
CA ILE A 71 7.24 -2.20 11.80
C ILE A 71 8.00 -3.11 12.76
N PRO A 72 7.77 -3.02 14.08
CA PRO A 72 8.41 -3.92 15.05
C PRO A 72 7.95 -5.36 14.83
N GLN A 73 8.80 -6.30 15.25
CA GLN A 73 8.49 -7.72 15.27
C GLN A 73 7.24 -7.98 16.12
N GLN A 74 6.41 -8.91 15.67
CA GLN A 74 5.22 -9.32 16.42
C GLN A 74 5.65 -9.99 17.73
N GLU A 75 5.06 -9.55 18.84
CA GLU A 75 5.25 -10.19 20.14
C GLU A 75 4.40 -11.47 20.25
N ILE A 76 4.98 -12.48 20.88
CA ILE A 76 4.29 -13.73 21.21
C ILE A 76 4.05 -13.73 22.71
N PHE A 77 2.80 -13.92 23.11
CA PHE A 77 2.40 -14.09 24.51
C PHE A 77 2.40 -15.56 24.89
N GLY A 78 2.90 -15.88 26.07
CA GLY A 78 3.01 -17.26 26.56
C GLY A 78 4.38 -17.87 26.26
N ASN A 79 4.41 -19.19 26.02
CA ASN A 79 5.64 -19.91 25.75
C ASN A 79 6.16 -19.62 24.34
N GLN A 80 7.32 -19.01 24.25
CA GLN A 80 7.95 -18.60 22.97
C GLN A 80 8.69 -19.75 22.28
N ASP A 81 9.02 -20.81 23.02
CA ASP A 81 9.79 -21.95 22.50
C ASP A 81 8.90 -23.03 21.85
N GLY A 82 7.58 -22.87 21.95
CA GLY A 82 6.61 -23.76 21.36
C GLY A 82 5.45 -24.11 22.28
N GLY A 83 4.49 -24.88 21.78
CA GLY A 83 3.30 -25.31 22.53
C GLY A 83 2.41 -26.21 21.66
N ASP A 84 1.39 -26.78 22.29
CA ASP A 84 0.44 -27.67 21.62
C ASP A 84 -0.60 -26.90 20.78
N LEU A 85 -0.76 -25.60 21.04
CA LEU A 85 -1.73 -24.74 20.36
C LEU A 85 -1.14 -23.34 20.12
N LEU A 86 -1.26 -22.86 18.90
CA LEU A 86 -1.02 -21.47 18.54
C LEU A 86 -2.36 -20.78 18.22
N VAL A 87 -2.67 -19.70 18.97
CA VAL A 87 -3.83 -18.85 18.67
C VAL A 87 -3.35 -17.58 18.01
N VAL A 88 -3.86 -17.28 16.82
CA VAL A 88 -3.54 -16.07 16.08
C VAL A 88 -4.76 -15.16 16.02
N GLY A 89 -4.61 -13.93 16.45
CA GLY A 89 -5.67 -12.92 16.38
C GLY A 89 -5.11 -11.58 15.90
N TRP A 90 -5.97 -10.68 15.46
CA TRP A 90 -5.62 -9.34 15.02
C TRP A 90 -6.71 -8.33 15.32
N GLY A 91 -6.34 -7.04 15.28
CA GLY A 91 -7.26 -5.91 15.45
C GLY A 91 -7.97 -5.95 16.82
N GLY A 92 -9.29 -5.83 16.82
CA GLY A 92 -10.12 -5.77 18.02
C GLY A 92 -10.23 -7.06 18.82
N THR A 93 -9.63 -8.17 18.36
CA THR A 93 -9.71 -9.46 19.08
C THR A 93 -8.71 -9.59 20.23
N TYR A 94 -7.71 -8.69 20.30
CA TYR A 94 -6.64 -8.75 21.30
C TYR A 94 -7.15 -8.91 22.73
N GLY A 95 -8.07 -8.06 23.16
CA GLY A 95 -8.61 -8.08 24.52
C GLY A 95 -9.48 -9.30 24.86
N HIS A 96 -9.83 -10.13 23.89
CA HIS A 96 -10.55 -11.39 24.11
C HIS A 96 -9.62 -12.60 24.14
N LEU A 97 -8.40 -12.46 23.62
CA LEU A 97 -7.41 -13.53 23.55
C LEU A 97 -6.40 -13.44 24.70
N TYR A 98 -6.24 -12.28 25.31
CA TYR A 98 -5.41 -12.02 26.47
C TYR A 98 -6.19 -12.23 27.76
#